data_922f7d7f265624deda5ae4b473a95077
#
_entry.id   922f7d7f265624deda5ae4b473a95077
#
_cell.length_a   1.000
_cell.length_b   1.000
_cell.length_c   1.000
_cell.angle_alpha   90.00
_cell.angle_beta   90.00
_cell.angle_gamma   90.00
#
_symmetry.space_group_name_H-M   'P 1'
#
loop_
_entity.id
_entity.type
_entity.pdbx_description
1 polymer ?
#
loop_
_entity_poly.entity_id
_entity_poly.type
_entity_poly.pdbx_seq_one_letter_code
_entity_poly.pdbx_strand_id
1 'polypeptide(L)' 'MEAYQERVVAEKNELDVKLRKLEDFIFRSGGRWFDVEEDERLRMVKQYGYMSDYSRILGERIANF' A
#
# COMPACT_ATOMS: atom_id res chain seq x y z
N MET A 1 -23.75 8.25 -4.26
CA MET A 1 -22.94 7.12 -3.77
C MET A 1 -23.38 6.78 -2.34
N GLU A 2 -23.55 5.51 -2.03
CA GLU A 2 -23.93 5.09 -0.69
C GLU A 2 -22.81 5.36 0.31
N ALA A 3 -23.19 5.48 1.60
CA ALA A 3 -22.21 5.79 2.65
C ALA A 3 -21.09 4.75 2.73
N TYR A 4 -21.42 3.45 2.58
CA TYR A 4 -20.38 2.41 2.62
C TYR A 4 -19.42 2.50 1.43
N GLN A 5 -19.94 2.92 0.28
CA GLN A 5 -19.10 3.10 -0.92
C GLN A 5 -18.13 4.25 -0.73
N GLU A 6 -18.58 5.35 -0.12
CA GLU A 6 -17.69 6.47 0.20
C GLU A 6 -16.62 6.06 1.19
N ARG A 7 -16.95 5.21 2.16
CA ARG A 7 -15.95 4.70 3.11
C ARG A 7 -14.91 3.83 2.42
N VAL A 8 -15.31 3.03 1.44
CA VAL A 8 -14.36 2.20 0.68
C VAL A 8 -13.42 3.07 -0.15
N VAL A 9 -13.95 4.12 -0.78
CA VAL A 9 -13.12 5.07 -1.52
C VAL A 9 -12.10 5.75 -0.59
N ALA A 10 -12.55 6.20 0.58
CA ALA A 10 -11.67 6.82 1.57
C ALA A 10 -10.59 5.84 2.05
N GLU A 11 -10.99 4.58 2.30
CA GLU A 11 -10.05 3.52 2.73
C GLU A 11 -8.96 3.30 1.69
N LYS A 12 -9.35 3.23 0.40
CA LYS A 12 -8.38 3.05 -0.67
C LYS A 12 -7.43 4.24 -0.76
N ASN A 13 -7.95 5.45 -0.66
CA ASN A 13 -7.11 6.65 -0.73
C ASN A 13 -6.07 6.68 0.40
N GLU A 14 -6.47 6.33 1.61
CA GLU A 14 -5.56 6.26 2.75
C GLU A 14 -4.52 5.15 2.58
N LEU A 15 -4.96 3.99 2.10
CA LEU A 15 -4.08 2.86 1.84
C LEU A 15 -3.05 3.22 0.76
N ASP A 16 -3.48 3.87 -0.31
CA ASP A 16 -2.60 4.23 -1.42
C ASP A 16 -1.53 5.24 -0.99
N VAL A 17 -1.84 6.16 -0.06
CA VAL A 17 -0.83 7.07 0.50
C VAL A 17 0.24 6.28 1.26
N LYS A 18 -0.18 5.33 2.11
CA LYS A 18 0.74 4.49 2.88
C LYS A 18 1.58 3.60 1.96
N LEU A 19 0.94 3.04 0.94
CA LEU A 19 1.59 2.17 -0.04
C LEU A 19 2.68 2.93 -0.81
N ARG A 20 2.38 4.15 -1.22
CA ARG A 20 3.36 4.98 -1.94
C ARG A 20 4.57 5.31 -1.07
N LYS A 21 4.35 5.62 0.20
CA LYS A 21 5.45 5.91 1.13
C LYS A 21 6.35 4.68 1.31
N LEU A 22 5.76 3.51 1.44
CA LEU A 22 6.51 2.27 1.58
C LEU A 22 7.28 1.96 0.29
N GLU A 23 6.63 2.10 -0.85
CA GLU A 23 7.24 1.92 -2.17
C GLU A 23 8.45 2.84 -2.35
N ASP A 24 8.29 4.12 -2.01
CA ASP A 24 9.38 5.09 -2.13
C ASP A 24 10.55 4.71 -1.25
N PHE A 25 10.30 4.22 -0.03
CA PHE A 25 11.38 3.79 0.85
C PHE A 25 12.11 2.58 0.29
N ILE A 26 11.37 1.58 -0.21
CA ILE A 26 11.97 0.34 -0.74
C ILE A 26 12.78 0.63 -2.02
N PHE A 27 12.22 1.41 -2.92
CA PHE A 27 12.78 1.52 -4.28
C PHE A 27 13.53 2.83 -4.55
N ARG A 28 13.35 3.86 -3.73
CA ARG A 28 13.89 5.20 -4.03
C ARG A 28 14.68 5.84 -2.89
N SER A 29 14.88 5.13 -1.78
CA SER A 29 15.63 5.70 -0.65
C SER A 29 17.15 5.50 -0.76
N GLY A 30 17.60 4.74 -1.76
CA GLY A 30 19.03 4.48 -1.96
C GLY A 30 19.65 3.74 -0.79
N GLY A 31 20.75 4.29 -0.23
CA GLY A 31 21.46 3.64 0.85
C GLY A 31 20.65 3.42 2.12
N ARG A 32 19.62 4.25 2.34
CA ARG A 32 18.76 4.12 3.55
C ARG A 32 18.06 2.78 3.62
N TRP A 33 17.69 2.22 2.48
CA TRP A 33 17.09 0.89 2.41
C TRP A 33 18.06 -0.17 2.97
N PHE A 34 19.34 -0.05 2.63
CA PHE A 34 20.35 -1.01 3.05
C PHE A 34 20.79 -0.83 4.51
N ASP A 35 20.42 0.30 5.14
CA ASP A 35 20.67 0.50 6.58
C ASP A 35 19.67 -0.28 7.42
N VAL A 36 18.56 -0.74 6.82
CA VAL A 36 17.56 -1.56 7.52
C VAL A 36 18.08 -2.99 7.59
N GLU A 37 17.88 -3.63 8.75
CA GLU A 37 18.26 -5.03 8.94
C GLU A 37 17.57 -5.92 7.92
N GLU A 38 18.27 -6.96 7.44
CA GLU A 38 17.80 -7.81 6.35
C GLU A 38 16.42 -8.42 6.62
N ASP A 39 16.19 -8.97 7.81
CA ASP A 39 14.90 -9.59 8.12
C ASP A 39 13.75 -8.59 8.08
N GLU A 40 14.02 -7.36 8.52
CA GLU A 40 13.03 -6.30 8.44
C GLU A 40 12.76 -5.89 6.99
N ARG A 41 13.80 -5.84 6.16
CA ARG A 41 13.61 -5.57 4.73
C ARG A 41 12.69 -6.60 4.09
N LEU A 42 12.86 -7.88 4.45
CA LEU A 42 12.01 -8.95 3.94
C LEU A 42 10.55 -8.75 4.39
N ARG A 43 10.34 -8.37 5.64
CA ARG A 43 8.99 -8.08 6.14
C ARG A 43 8.36 -6.91 5.41
N MET A 44 9.14 -5.86 5.15
CA MET A 44 8.64 -4.67 4.43
C MET A 44 8.25 -5.00 2.99
N VAL A 45 9.03 -5.84 2.31
CA VAL A 45 8.68 -6.28 0.94
C VAL A 45 7.39 -7.09 0.95
N LYS A 46 7.21 -7.98 1.93
CA LYS A 46 5.95 -8.73 2.08
C LYS A 46 4.78 -7.78 2.33
N GLN A 47 4.96 -6.82 3.22
CA GLN A 47 3.93 -5.83 3.51
C GLN A 47 3.53 -5.07 2.25
N TYR A 48 4.51 -4.64 1.47
CA TYR A 48 4.26 -3.96 0.20
C TYR A 48 3.39 -4.82 -0.72
N GLY A 49 3.71 -6.10 -0.85
CA GLY A 49 2.94 -7.02 -1.69
C GLY A 49 1.49 -7.16 -1.24
N TYR A 50 1.27 -7.35 0.06
CA TYR A 50 -0.09 -7.48 0.59
C TYR A 50 -0.89 -6.18 0.48
N MET A 51 -0.25 -5.04 0.72
CA MET A 51 -0.91 -3.75 0.57
C MET A 51 -1.27 -3.47 -0.89
N SER A 52 -0.41 -3.86 -1.83
CA SER A 52 -0.68 -3.71 -3.26
C SER A 52 -1.89 -4.54 -3.67
N ASP A 53 -1.98 -5.79 -3.20
CA ASP A 53 -3.12 -6.65 -3.49
C ASP A 53 -4.41 -6.11 -2.87
N TYR A 54 -4.33 -5.61 -1.64
CA TYR A 54 -5.47 -5.02 -0.97
C TYR A 54 -5.98 -3.79 -1.73
N SER A 55 -5.06 -2.91 -2.14
CA SER A 55 -5.43 -1.73 -2.92
C SER A 55 -6.11 -2.12 -4.23
N ARG A 56 -5.61 -3.14 -4.89
CA ARG A 56 -6.21 -3.65 -6.14
C ARG A 56 -7.63 -4.14 -5.91
N ILE A 57 -7.86 -4.89 -4.85
CA ILE A 57 -9.20 -5.41 -4.53
C ILE A 57 -10.17 -4.26 -4.24
N LEU A 58 -9.73 -3.24 -3.49
CA LEU A 58 -10.58 -2.07 -3.25
C LEU A 58 -10.93 -1.36 -4.56
N GLY A 59 -9.96 -1.26 -5.48
CA GLY A 59 -10.20 -0.70 -6.80
C GLY A 59 -11.24 -1.49 -7.59
N GLU A 60 -11.17 -2.82 -7.54
CA GLU A 60 -12.16 -3.69 -8.19
C GLU A 60 -13.56 -3.50 -7.58
N ARG A 61 -13.63 -3.39 -6.26
CA ARG A 61 -14.91 -3.13 -5.58
C ARG A 61 -15.51 -1.80 -6.03
N ILE A 62 -14.68 -0.74 -6.04
CA ILE A 62 -15.13 0.60 -6.45
C ILE A 62 -15.61 0.59 -7.91
N ALA A 63 -14.88 -0.10 -8.79
CA ALA A 63 -15.26 -0.18 -10.20
C ALA A 63 -16.59 -0.90 -10.40
N ASN A 64 -17.03 -1.68 -9.43
CA ASN A 64 -18.27 -2.45 -9.50
C ASN A 64 -19.38 -1.89 -8.60
N PHE A 65 -19.19 -0.69 -8.09
CA PHE A 65 -20.28 0.00 -7.40
C PHE A 65 -21.34 0.48 -8.41
#